data_7f332d1f8072b70691cc30f9d19284e1
#
_entry.id   7f332d1f8072b70691cc30f9d19284e1
#
_cell.length_a   1.000
_cell.length_b   1.000
_cell.length_c   1.000
_cell.angle_alpha   90.00
_cell.angle_beta   90.00
_cell.angle_gamma   90.00
#
_symmetry.space_group_name_H-M   'P 1'
#
loop_
_entity.id
_entity.type
_entity.pdbx_description
1 polymer ?
#
loop_
_entity_poly.entity_id
_entity_poly.type
_entity_poly.pdbx_seq_one_letter_code
_entity_poly.pdbx_strand_id
1 'polypeptide(L)'
;MPFLIACVLFIGVAVTVSVVGMRIWVRPKEAIERVTGATAAAATSEMAPAHPSLVFHELVQRIGSFLPASPKDVGVVQRRMLRAGIRNPNAVKLLYGAKASLAALLPLIMLAVVANSTADPSRKFMAVLAAGALGFFAPNEYLKILSRRRQKQVRRGLPNALDLLVVCVESGLGLDQAILQVAKELEHAHKEITEEFTMVNLELKAGKRRADALRNLAERTSVDDLRKLVAVLIQADRFGTGVAASLRAHADYMRVQARQIAEEKAAKLGVKLVFPIFFCILPSLFVVTVGPIVVRIMRELLPMMNNM
;
A
#
# COMPACT_ATOMS: atom_id res chain seq x y z
N MET A 1 14.95 8.90 31.09
CA MET A 1 14.79 7.50 30.60
C MET A 1 13.33 7.01 30.56
N PRO A 2 12.50 7.08 31.66
CA PRO A 2 11.12 6.57 31.61
C PRO A 2 10.21 7.30 30.60
N PHE A 3 10.44 8.59 30.37
CA PHE A 3 9.68 9.38 29.39
C PHE A 3 9.91 8.91 27.95
N LEU A 4 11.14 8.60 27.54
CA LEU A 4 11.45 8.06 26.22
C LEU A 4 10.83 6.68 26.01
N ILE A 5 10.87 5.82 27.01
CA ILE A 5 10.25 4.48 26.96
C ILE A 5 8.72 4.61 26.85
N ALA A 6 8.10 5.52 27.60
CA ALA A 6 6.67 5.80 27.51
C ALA A 6 6.27 6.32 26.12
N CYS A 7 7.06 7.24 25.54
CA CYS A 7 6.83 7.74 24.18
C CYS A 7 6.96 6.63 23.11
N VAL A 8 7.97 5.78 23.20
CA VAL A 8 8.18 4.66 22.26
C VAL A 8 7.07 3.61 22.38
N LEU A 9 6.69 3.25 23.61
CA LEU A 9 5.56 2.35 23.87
C LEU A 9 4.24 2.94 23.35
N PHE A 10 4.00 4.22 23.57
CA PHE A 10 2.83 4.92 23.08
C PHE A 10 2.77 4.95 21.55
N ILE A 11 3.88 5.29 20.89
CA ILE A 11 3.96 5.25 19.41
C ILE A 11 3.73 3.83 18.90
N GLY A 12 4.30 2.82 19.54
CA GLY A 12 4.08 1.41 19.22
C GLY A 12 2.62 1.00 19.36
N VAL A 13 1.96 1.34 20.45
CA VAL A 13 0.54 1.07 20.69
C VAL A 13 -0.34 1.87 19.72
N ALA A 14 -0.06 3.14 19.49
CA ALA A 14 -0.82 3.99 18.56
C ALA A 14 -0.73 3.48 17.11
N VAL A 15 0.45 3.05 16.67
CA VAL A 15 0.65 2.45 15.35
C VAL A 15 -0.05 1.08 15.26
N THR A 16 0.05 0.23 16.28
CA THR A 16 -0.63 -1.08 16.28
C THR A 16 -2.14 -0.92 16.31
N VAL A 17 -2.71 -0.06 17.15
CA VAL A 17 -4.15 0.23 17.20
C VAL A 17 -4.62 0.83 15.87
N SER A 18 -3.86 1.76 15.28
CA SER A 18 -4.16 2.34 13.97
C SER A 18 -4.14 1.27 12.85
N VAL A 19 -3.11 0.44 12.82
CA VAL A 19 -2.97 -0.63 11.80
C VAL A 19 -3.99 -1.75 12.00
N VAL A 20 -4.24 -2.18 13.24
CA VAL A 20 -5.24 -3.21 13.57
C VAL A 20 -6.65 -2.69 13.35
N GLY A 21 -6.95 -1.47 13.81
CA GLY A 21 -8.24 -0.80 13.57
C GLY A 21 -8.54 -0.68 12.08
N MET A 22 -7.57 -0.24 11.28
CA MET A 22 -7.74 -0.17 9.82
C MET A 22 -7.76 -1.55 9.15
N ARG A 23 -7.05 -2.57 9.66
CA ARG A 23 -7.11 -3.95 9.13
C ARG A 23 -8.47 -4.60 9.38
N ILE A 24 -9.08 -4.36 10.53
CA ILE A 24 -10.42 -4.86 10.87
C ILE A 24 -11.49 -4.12 10.05
N TRP A 25 -11.27 -2.82 9.79
CA TRP A 25 -12.20 -1.96 9.06
C TRP A 25 -12.14 -2.10 7.54
N VAL A 26 -10.98 -2.41 6.97
CA VAL A 26 -10.77 -2.56 5.52
C VAL A 26 -10.63 -4.05 5.17
N ARG A 27 -11.63 -4.88 5.47
CA ARG A 27 -11.73 -6.22 4.88
C ARG A 27 -12.43 -6.13 3.53
N PRO A 28 -11.72 -6.35 2.40
CA PRO A 28 -12.33 -6.27 1.07
C PRO A 28 -13.22 -7.48 0.71
N LYS A 29 -13.40 -8.45 1.61
CA LYS A 29 -14.06 -9.72 1.32
C LYS A 29 -15.58 -9.66 1.17
N GLU A 30 -16.25 -8.65 1.71
CA GLU A 30 -17.73 -8.63 1.74
C GLU A 30 -18.40 -7.93 0.55
N ALA A 31 -17.64 -7.25 -0.31
CA ALA A 31 -18.23 -6.52 -1.44
C ALA A 31 -18.55 -7.40 -2.65
N ILE A 32 -17.88 -8.55 -2.80
CA ILE A 32 -18.08 -9.45 -3.95
C ILE A 32 -19.24 -10.41 -3.69
N GLU A 33 -19.44 -10.86 -2.43
CA GLU A 33 -20.57 -11.73 -2.08
C GLU A 33 -21.92 -11.02 -2.18
N ARG A 34 -21.98 -9.70 -1.98
CA ARG A 34 -23.23 -8.95 -2.09
C ARG A 34 -23.69 -8.69 -3.53
N VAL A 35 -22.78 -8.73 -4.50
CA VAL A 35 -23.16 -8.54 -5.92
C VAL A 35 -23.61 -9.86 -6.55
N THR A 36 -23.10 -11.00 -6.07
CA THR A 36 -23.54 -12.33 -6.52
C THR A 36 -24.75 -12.86 -5.73
N GLY A 37 -24.99 -12.37 -4.50
CA GLY A 37 -26.11 -12.77 -3.65
C GLY A 37 -27.39 -11.93 -3.78
N ALA A 38 -27.36 -10.81 -4.50
CA ALA A 38 -28.48 -9.86 -4.58
C ALA A 38 -29.69 -10.34 -5.40
N THR A 39 -29.61 -11.52 -6.02
CA THR A 39 -30.77 -12.13 -6.73
C THR A 39 -31.54 -13.15 -5.89
N ALA A 40 -31.11 -13.47 -4.67
CA ALA A 40 -31.73 -14.52 -3.86
C ALA A 40 -32.32 -14.07 -2.51
N ALA A 41 -32.23 -12.80 -2.12
CA ALA A 41 -32.67 -12.35 -0.79
C ALA A 41 -33.51 -11.07 -0.81
N ALA A 42 -34.58 -11.10 -1.62
CA ALA A 42 -35.67 -10.12 -1.51
C ALA A 42 -36.79 -10.63 -0.58
N ALA A 43 -36.48 -11.39 0.44
CA ALA A 43 -37.43 -11.80 1.46
C ALA A 43 -36.74 -12.10 2.78
N THR A 44 -37.05 -11.30 3.78
CA THR A 44 -36.78 -11.39 5.24
C THR A 44 -35.83 -10.32 5.76
N SER A 45 -36.40 -9.12 5.95
CA SER A 45 -35.89 -8.15 6.92
C SER A 45 -36.33 -8.57 8.33
N GLU A 46 -35.60 -9.50 8.97
CA GLU A 46 -35.69 -9.70 10.40
C GLU A 46 -34.56 -8.97 11.09
N MET A 47 -34.94 -8.18 12.07
CA MET A 47 -34.13 -7.30 12.90
C MET A 47 -33.04 -8.12 13.61
N ALA A 48 -31.81 -8.12 13.06
CA ALA A 48 -30.66 -8.68 13.74
C ALA A 48 -30.20 -7.76 14.88
N PRO A 49 -29.80 -8.30 16.05
CA PRO A 49 -29.38 -7.53 17.20
C PRO A 49 -28.18 -6.64 16.85
N ALA A 50 -28.23 -5.38 17.29
CA ALA A 50 -27.21 -4.38 17.03
C ALA A 50 -25.85 -4.80 17.62
N HIS A 51 -24.95 -5.29 16.79
CA HIS A 51 -23.56 -5.54 17.17
C HIS A 51 -22.91 -4.20 17.56
N PRO A 52 -22.14 -4.12 18.67
CA PRO A 52 -21.51 -2.87 19.14
C PRO A 52 -20.60 -2.21 18.09
N SER A 53 -20.15 -2.95 17.07
CA SER A 53 -19.41 -2.43 15.92
C SER A 53 -20.23 -1.54 14.99
N LEU A 54 -21.57 -1.69 14.93
CA LEU A 54 -22.45 -0.89 14.08
C LEU A 54 -22.67 0.52 14.66
N VAL A 55 -22.78 0.64 15.98
CA VAL A 55 -22.94 1.94 16.68
C VAL A 55 -21.69 2.80 16.50
N PHE A 56 -20.51 2.18 16.57
CA PHE A 56 -19.24 2.87 16.35
C PHE A 56 -19.09 3.34 14.90
N HIS A 57 -19.56 2.55 13.94
CA HIS A 57 -19.52 2.89 12.51
C HIS A 57 -20.42 4.10 12.20
N GLU A 58 -21.57 4.17 12.82
CA GLU A 58 -22.55 5.24 12.64
C GLU A 58 -22.07 6.56 13.27
N LEU A 59 -21.44 6.49 14.45
CA LEU A 59 -20.86 7.63 15.15
C LEU A 59 -19.69 8.24 14.34
N VAL A 60 -18.80 7.40 13.80
CA VAL A 60 -17.67 7.85 12.98
C VAL A 60 -18.15 8.45 11.65
N GLN A 61 -19.22 7.92 11.05
CA GLN A 61 -19.82 8.50 9.86
C GLN A 61 -20.46 9.88 10.15
N ARG A 62 -21.10 10.05 11.29
CA ARG A 62 -21.65 11.37 11.73
C ARG A 62 -20.56 12.39 11.93
N ILE A 63 -19.46 12.03 12.62
CA ILE A 63 -18.32 12.94 12.82
C ILE A 63 -17.67 13.30 11.47
N GLY A 64 -17.56 12.34 10.54
CA GLY A 64 -17.02 12.59 9.19
C GLY A 64 -17.87 13.52 8.33
N SER A 65 -19.17 13.62 8.60
CA SER A 65 -20.07 14.53 7.86
C SER A 65 -19.97 16.00 8.32
N PHE A 66 -19.47 16.27 9.52
CA PHE A 66 -19.27 17.63 10.05
C PHE A 66 -17.97 18.29 9.58
N LEU A 67 -17.00 17.54 9.02
CA LEU A 67 -15.79 18.16 8.51
C LEU A 67 -16.03 18.71 7.08
N PRO A 68 -15.81 20.01 6.85
CA PRO A 68 -15.86 20.59 5.52
C PRO A 68 -14.64 20.10 4.70
N ALA A 69 -14.81 18.96 4.04
CA ALA A 69 -13.81 18.47 3.10
C ALA A 69 -13.87 19.33 1.83
N SER A 70 -12.77 20.00 1.50
CA SER A 70 -12.68 20.73 0.23
C SER A 70 -13.00 19.77 -0.94
N PRO A 71 -13.86 20.14 -1.90
CA PRO A 71 -14.25 19.25 -3.00
C PRO A 71 -13.05 18.77 -3.83
N LYS A 72 -11.95 19.52 -3.85
CA LYS A 72 -10.69 19.13 -4.51
C LYS A 72 -9.98 17.99 -3.75
N ASP A 73 -9.94 18.05 -2.43
CA ASP A 73 -9.30 17.02 -1.59
C ASP A 73 -10.09 15.71 -1.60
N VAL A 74 -11.42 15.78 -1.62
CA VAL A 74 -12.31 14.62 -1.73
C VAL A 74 -12.02 13.84 -3.03
N GLY A 75 -11.86 14.54 -4.16
CA GLY A 75 -11.54 13.90 -5.44
C GLY A 75 -10.18 13.18 -5.44
N VAL A 76 -9.17 13.76 -4.80
CA VAL A 76 -7.83 13.14 -4.69
C VAL A 76 -7.88 11.90 -3.79
N VAL A 77 -8.55 12.00 -2.66
CA VAL A 77 -8.72 10.89 -1.72
C VAL A 77 -9.53 9.76 -2.34
N GLN A 78 -10.62 10.07 -3.03
CA GLN A 78 -11.46 9.11 -3.74
C GLN A 78 -10.66 8.34 -4.80
N ARG A 79 -9.85 9.02 -5.62
CA ARG A 79 -8.95 8.37 -6.59
C ARG A 79 -7.93 7.47 -5.90
N ARG A 80 -7.37 7.87 -4.76
CA ARG A 80 -6.44 7.01 -3.98
C ARG A 80 -7.15 5.77 -3.42
N MET A 81 -8.38 5.89 -2.98
CA MET A 81 -9.19 4.76 -2.50
C MET A 81 -9.50 3.77 -3.63
N LEU A 82 -9.89 4.26 -4.80
CA LEU A 82 -10.09 3.41 -5.98
C LEU A 82 -8.80 2.65 -6.34
N ARG A 83 -7.64 3.31 -6.30
CA ARG A 83 -6.31 2.67 -6.51
C ARG A 83 -5.97 1.65 -5.41
N ALA A 84 -6.46 1.83 -4.19
CA ALA A 84 -6.32 0.87 -3.10
C ALA A 84 -7.32 -0.29 -3.19
N GLY A 85 -8.28 -0.24 -4.14
CA GLY A 85 -9.33 -1.26 -4.31
C GLY A 85 -10.53 -1.06 -3.41
N ILE A 86 -10.61 0.07 -2.72
CA ILE A 86 -11.73 0.40 -1.84
C ILE A 86 -12.80 1.10 -2.69
N ARG A 87 -13.86 0.37 -3.03
CA ARG A 87 -14.94 0.84 -3.94
C ARG A 87 -16.21 1.26 -3.21
N ASN A 88 -16.20 1.25 -1.88
CA ASN A 88 -17.37 1.64 -1.08
C ASN A 88 -17.60 3.15 -1.17
N PRO A 89 -18.80 3.64 -1.52
CA PRO A 89 -19.12 5.08 -1.60
C PRO A 89 -18.95 5.79 -0.25
N ASN A 90 -19.16 5.07 0.86
CA ASN A 90 -19.00 5.60 2.21
C ASN A 90 -17.57 5.61 2.72
N ALA A 91 -16.62 5.02 1.98
CA ALA A 91 -15.22 4.91 2.43
C ALA A 91 -14.56 6.28 2.64
N VAL A 92 -14.91 7.28 1.84
CA VAL A 92 -14.42 8.66 1.99
C VAL A 92 -14.85 9.24 3.33
N LYS A 93 -16.15 9.15 3.67
CA LYS A 93 -16.69 9.64 4.95
C LYS A 93 -16.05 8.90 6.13
N LEU A 94 -15.84 7.60 5.97
CA LEU A 94 -15.20 6.75 6.95
C LEU A 94 -13.73 7.14 7.20
N LEU A 95 -12.98 7.45 6.14
CA LEU A 95 -11.59 7.91 6.26
C LEU A 95 -11.51 9.26 7.00
N TYR A 96 -12.39 10.22 6.65
CA TYR A 96 -12.41 11.51 7.34
C TYR A 96 -12.85 11.37 8.81
N GLY A 97 -13.80 10.49 9.09
CA GLY A 97 -14.19 10.15 10.45
C GLY A 97 -13.05 9.50 11.25
N ALA A 98 -12.33 8.53 10.65
CA ALA A 98 -11.16 7.93 11.26
C ALA A 98 -10.03 8.96 11.50
N LYS A 99 -9.84 9.89 10.55
CA LYS A 99 -8.87 10.97 10.68
C LYS A 99 -9.20 11.91 11.84
N ALA A 100 -10.48 12.30 11.97
CA ALA A 100 -10.93 13.17 13.05
C ALA A 100 -10.84 12.47 14.43
N SER A 101 -11.28 11.21 14.50
CA SER A 101 -11.24 10.44 15.74
C SER A 101 -9.80 10.19 16.21
N LEU A 102 -8.88 9.84 15.32
CA LEU A 102 -7.46 9.64 15.65
C LEU A 102 -6.77 10.96 16.01
N ALA A 103 -7.09 12.05 15.32
CA ALA A 103 -6.53 13.38 15.61
C ALA A 103 -6.99 13.94 16.97
N ALA A 104 -8.16 13.53 17.46
CA ALA A 104 -8.66 13.90 18.79
C ALA A 104 -8.19 12.92 19.88
N LEU A 105 -8.23 11.64 19.64
CA LEU A 105 -7.99 10.59 20.62
C LEU A 105 -6.49 10.44 20.97
N LEU A 106 -5.60 10.57 19.98
CA LEU A 106 -4.15 10.48 20.22
C LEU A 106 -3.58 11.58 21.12
N PRO A 107 -3.88 12.88 20.92
CA PRO A 107 -3.41 13.91 21.85
C PRO A 107 -4.07 13.79 23.24
N LEU A 108 -5.33 13.33 23.33
CA LEU A 108 -6.01 13.10 24.60
C LEU A 108 -5.32 12.01 25.42
N ILE A 109 -5.01 10.88 24.79
CA ILE A 109 -4.25 9.80 25.44
C ILE A 109 -2.86 10.27 25.82
N MET A 110 -2.19 11.03 24.93
CA MET A 110 -0.86 11.57 25.23
C MET A 110 -0.88 12.56 26.39
N LEU A 111 -1.91 13.39 26.47
CA LEU A 111 -2.12 14.31 27.60
C LEU A 111 -2.28 13.53 28.91
N ALA A 112 -3.06 12.46 28.95
CA ALA A 112 -3.24 11.61 30.12
C ALA A 112 -1.93 10.92 30.56
N VAL A 113 -1.13 10.43 29.62
CA VAL A 113 0.17 9.80 29.90
C VAL A 113 1.19 10.81 30.42
N VAL A 114 1.21 12.01 29.84
CA VAL A 114 2.19 13.07 30.18
C VAL A 114 1.77 13.85 31.41
N ALA A 115 0.48 13.85 31.79
CA ALA A 115 0.01 14.51 33.02
C ALA A 115 0.75 14.01 34.28
N ASN A 116 1.02 12.70 34.35
CA ASN A 116 1.71 12.05 35.48
C ASN A 116 3.24 12.06 35.34
N SER A 117 3.80 12.69 34.31
CA SER A 117 5.25 12.77 34.09
C SER A 117 5.83 14.04 34.75
N THR A 118 7.05 13.95 35.29
CA THR A 118 7.82 15.07 35.83
C THR A 118 8.57 15.90 34.78
N ALA A 119 8.25 15.72 33.48
CA ALA A 119 8.91 16.41 32.38
C ALA A 119 8.54 17.90 32.31
N ASP A 120 9.42 18.72 31.72
CA ASP A 120 9.21 20.15 31.52
C ASP A 120 7.93 20.45 30.72
N PRO A 121 7.20 21.54 31.02
CA PRO A 121 5.95 21.90 30.34
C PRO A 121 6.10 22.05 28.84
N SER A 122 7.23 22.57 28.35
CA SER A 122 7.51 22.70 26.90
C SER A 122 7.61 21.38 26.19
N ARG A 123 8.25 20.38 26.81
CA ARG A 123 8.33 19.01 26.26
C ARG A 123 6.97 18.29 26.24
N LYS A 124 6.14 18.53 27.27
CA LYS A 124 4.77 18.04 27.35
C LYS A 124 3.93 18.56 26.19
N PHE A 125 3.98 19.87 25.96
CA PHE A 125 3.26 20.49 24.83
C PHE A 125 3.70 19.99 23.48
N MET A 126 5.02 19.89 23.24
CA MET A 126 5.57 19.32 22.00
C MET A 126 5.11 17.88 21.77
N ALA A 127 5.06 17.04 22.80
CA ALA A 127 4.63 15.65 22.70
C ALA A 127 3.14 15.53 22.33
N VAL A 128 2.27 16.34 22.91
CA VAL A 128 0.83 16.38 22.60
C VAL A 128 0.60 16.87 21.17
N LEU A 129 1.33 17.91 20.75
CA LEU A 129 1.23 18.45 19.39
C LEU A 129 1.72 17.45 18.34
N ALA A 130 2.83 16.75 18.60
CA ALA A 130 3.33 15.68 17.75
C ALA A 130 2.35 14.50 17.65
N ALA A 131 1.70 14.12 18.77
CA ALA A 131 0.67 13.08 18.77
C ALA A 131 -0.54 13.46 17.91
N GLY A 132 -1.00 14.70 17.97
CA GLY A 132 -2.06 15.22 17.12
C GLY A 132 -1.71 15.22 15.63
N ALA A 133 -0.48 15.66 15.30
CA ALA A 133 0.02 15.62 13.94
C ALA A 133 0.09 14.19 13.40
N LEU A 134 0.63 13.24 14.16
CA LEU A 134 0.67 11.84 13.80
C LEU A 134 -0.74 11.27 13.57
N GLY A 135 -1.71 11.55 14.44
CA GLY A 135 -3.10 11.12 14.28
C GLY A 135 -3.74 11.63 12.99
N PHE A 136 -3.40 12.85 12.59
CA PHE A 136 -3.92 13.45 11.36
C PHE A 136 -3.27 12.91 10.08
N PHE A 137 -1.96 12.64 10.08
CA PHE A 137 -1.21 12.18 8.91
C PHE A 137 -1.26 10.65 8.72
N ALA A 138 -1.33 9.86 9.81
CA ALA A 138 -1.27 8.41 9.76
C ALA A 138 -2.29 7.74 8.82
N PRO A 139 -3.58 8.13 8.79
CA PRO A 139 -4.56 7.52 7.87
C PRO A 139 -4.25 7.78 6.39
N ASN A 140 -3.70 8.94 6.07
CA ASN A 140 -3.34 9.29 4.69
C ASN A 140 -2.14 8.45 4.21
N GLU A 141 -1.11 8.28 5.04
CA GLU A 141 0.06 7.46 4.69
C GLU A 141 -0.31 5.98 4.60
N TYR A 142 -1.19 5.49 5.47
CA TYR A 142 -1.70 4.12 5.37
C TYR A 142 -2.42 3.87 4.04
N LEU A 143 -3.31 4.77 3.62
CA LEU A 143 -4.01 4.67 2.33
C LEU A 143 -3.02 4.68 1.15
N LYS A 144 -1.98 5.49 1.23
CA LYS A 144 -0.92 5.56 0.23
C LYS A 144 -0.11 4.26 0.15
N ILE A 145 0.23 3.67 1.29
CA ILE A 145 0.90 2.37 1.37
C ILE A 145 0.03 1.27 0.76
N LEU A 146 -1.26 1.24 1.10
CA LEU A 146 -2.21 0.26 0.59
C LEU A 146 -2.36 0.36 -0.94
N SER A 147 -2.52 1.59 -1.45
CA SER A 147 -2.58 1.86 -2.90
C SER A 147 -1.30 1.40 -3.61
N ARG A 148 -0.11 1.72 -3.06
CA ARG A 148 1.17 1.28 -3.63
C ARG A 148 1.34 -0.24 -3.60
N ARG A 149 0.89 -0.91 -2.53
CA ARG A 149 0.92 -2.38 -2.44
C ARG A 149 0.05 -3.00 -3.53
N ARG A 150 -1.19 -2.52 -3.71
CA ARG A 150 -2.10 -3.01 -4.75
C ARG A 150 -1.54 -2.76 -6.15
N GLN A 151 -1.02 -1.56 -6.44
CA GLN A 151 -0.37 -1.26 -7.73
C GLN A 151 0.79 -2.22 -8.02
N LYS A 152 1.61 -2.53 -7.01
CA LYS A 152 2.71 -3.49 -7.13
C LYS A 152 2.22 -4.91 -7.43
N GLN A 153 1.09 -5.32 -6.85
CA GLN A 153 0.48 -6.63 -7.09
C GLN A 153 -0.10 -6.72 -8.51
N VAL A 154 -0.85 -5.69 -8.95
CA VAL A 154 -1.33 -5.59 -10.35
C VAL A 154 -0.15 -5.64 -11.33
N ARG A 155 0.92 -4.88 -11.07
CA ARG A 155 2.12 -4.88 -11.92
C ARG A 155 2.80 -6.25 -11.99
N ARG A 156 2.81 -7.01 -10.89
CA ARG A 156 3.38 -8.36 -10.83
C ARG A 156 2.58 -9.40 -11.62
N GLY A 157 1.25 -9.26 -11.64
CA GLY A 157 0.38 -10.15 -12.39
C GLY A 157 0.30 -9.82 -13.88
N LEU A 158 0.74 -8.61 -14.27
CA LEU A 158 0.58 -8.13 -15.66
C LEU A 158 1.30 -8.98 -16.71
N PRO A 159 2.56 -9.45 -16.53
CA PRO A 159 3.20 -10.32 -17.51
C PRO A 159 2.44 -11.61 -17.75
N ASN A 160 1.99 -12.28 -16.68
CA ASN A 160 1.20 -13.52 -16.81
C ASN A 160 -0.14 -13.25 -17.50
N ALA A 161 -0.78 -12.13 -17.22
CA ALA A 161 -2.01 -11.74 -17.89
C ALA A 161 -1.80 -11.49 -19.39
N LEU A 162 -0.68 -10.85 -19.75
CA LEU A 162 -0.33 -10.61 -21.15
C LEU A 162 -0.05 -11.90 -21.91
N ASP A 163 0.69 -12.83 -21.31
CA ASP A 163 0.99 -14.12 -21.93
C ASP A 163 -0.29 -14.90 -22.23
N LEU A 164 -1.23 -14.94 -21.29
CA LEU A 164 -2.54 -15.56 -21.50
C LEU A 164 -3.39 -14.80 -22.53
N LEU A 165 -3.36 -13.47 -22.53
CA LEU A 165 -4.07 -12.66 -23.53
C LEU A 165 -3.54 -12.92 -24.93
N VAL A 166 -2.22 -13.03 -25.11
CA VAL A 166 -1.60 -13.38 -26.39
C VAL A 166 -2.13 -14.73 -26.88
N VAL A 167 -2.07 -15.76 -26.05
CA VAL A 167 -2.56 -17.10 -26.39
C VAL A 167 -4.04 -17.08 -26.75
N CYS A 168 -4.88 -16.40 -25.97
CA CYS A 168 -6.32 -16.31 -26.24
C CYS A 168 -6.62 -15.60 -27.57
N VAL A 169 -5.93 -14.50 -27.86
CA VAL A 169 -6.16 -13.74 -29.10
C VAL A 169 -5.61 -14.48 -30.33
N GLU A 170 -4.46 -15.15 -30.20
CA GLU A 170 -3.88 -15.99 -31.26
C GLU A 170 -4.73 -17.23 -31.58
N SER A 171 -5.45 -17.76 -30.59
CA SER A 171 -6.41 -18.84 -30.79
C SER A 171 -7.75 -18.37 -31.45
N GLY A 172 -7.86 -17.07 -31.76
CA GLY A 172 -9.01 -16.49 -32.45
C GLY A 172 -10.09 -15.91 -31.55
N LEU A 173 -9.87 -15.85 -30.23
CA LEU A 173 -10.79 -15.18 -29.33
C LEU A 173 -10.74 -13.66 -29.53
N GLY A 174 -11.90 -13.00 -29.60
CA GLY A 174 -11.99 -11.56 -29.61
C GLY A 174 -11.43 -10.98 -28.29
N LEU A 175 -10.84 -9.78 -28.34
CA LEU A 175 -10.16 -9.16 -27.18
C LEU A 175 -11.05 -9.12 -25.93
N ASP A 176 -12.35 -8.84 -26.05
CA ASP A 176 -13.27 -8.77 -24.92
C ASP A 176 -13.46 -10.14 -24.25
N GLN A 177 -13.56 -11.20 -25.04
CA GLN A 177 -13.64 -12.56 -24.53
C GLN A 177 -12.30 -13.04 -23.97
N ALA A 178 -11.18 -12.64 -24.59
CA ALA A 178 -9.85 -12.93 -24.08
C ALA A 178 -9.64 -12.32 -22.69
N ILE A 179 -10.03 -11.06 -22.47
CA ILE A 179 -9.96 -10.40 -21.16
C ILE A 179 -10.80 -11.16 -20.12
N LEU A 180 -11.99 -11.62 -20.47
CA LEU A 180 -12.85 -12.39 -19.56
C LEU A 180 -12.22 -13.75 -19.22
N GLN A 181 -11.69 -14.46 -20.22
CA GLN A 181 -11.07 -15.76 -20.02
C GLN A 181 -9.83 -15.64 -19.12
N VAL A 182 -8.96 -14.66 -19.40
CA VAL A 182 -7.76 -14.40 -18.59
C VAL A 182 -8.13 -14.02 -17.16
N ALA A 183 -9.21 -13.26 -16.96
CA ALA A 183 -9.69 -12.94 -15.62
C ALA A 183 -10.08 -14.20 -14.83
N LYS A 184 -10.70 -15.20 -15.47
CA LYS A 184 -11.04 -16.47 -14.83
C LYS A 184 -9.80 -17.31 -14.51
N GLU A 185 -8.87 -17.43 -15.44
CA GLU A 185 -7.65 -18.22 -15.27
C GLU A 185 -6.74 -17.68 -14.15
N LEU A 186 -6.70 -16.35 -13.98
CA LEU A 186 -5.85 -15.70 -12.99
C LEU A 186 -6.52 -15.51 -11.64
N GLU A 187 -7.75 -15.94 -11.43
CA GLU A 187 -8.53 -15.69 -10.21
C GLU A 187 -7.80 -16.13 -8.94
N HIS A 188 -7.13 -17.27 -8.99
CA HIS A 188 -6.40 -17.80 -7.82
C HIS A 188 -4.95 -17.32 -7.74
N ALA A 189 -4.32 -16.96 -8.86
CA ALA A 189 -2.91 -16.56 -8.90
C ALA A 189 -2.71 -15.05 -8.68
N HIS A 190 -3.53 -14.21 -9.30
CA HIS A 190 -3.38 -12.75 -9.32
C HIS A 190 -4.71 -12.03 -9.15
N LYS A 191 -5.26 -12.10 -7.95
CA LYS A 191 -6.58 -11.57 -7.61
C LYS A 191 -6.78 -10.10 -8.00
N GLU A 192 -5.76 -9.26 -7.81
CA GLU A 192 -5.88 -7.82 -8.04
C GLU A 192 -6.05 -7.47 -9.52
N ILE A 193 -5.37 -8.19 -10.43
CA ILE A 193 -5.52 -7.96 -11.86
C ILE A 193 -6.83 -8.59 -12.38
N THR A 194 -7.21 -9.75 -11.82
CA THR A 194 -8.50 -10.39 -12.09
C THR A 194 -9.67 -9.46 -11.78
N GLU A 195 -9.69 -8.83 -10.60
CA GLU A 195 -10.74 -7.88 -10.22
C GLU A 195 -10.83 -6.69 -11.20
N GLU A 196 -9.69 -6.22 -11.70
CA GLU A 196 -9.67 -5.10 -12.65
C GLU A 196 -10.15 -5.53 -14.05
N PHE A 197 -9.77 -6.71 -14.52
CA PHE A 197 -10.24 -7.27 -15.81
C PHE A 197 -11.74 -7.62 -15.77
N THR A 198 -12.21 -8.17 -14.65
CA THR A 198 -13.64 -8.42 -14.43
C THR A 198 -14.43 -7.10 -14.49
N MET A 199 -13.88 -6.00 -13.93
CA MET A 199 -14.51 -4.70 -14.00
C MET A 199 -14.59 -4.16 -15.43
N VAL A 200 -13.53 -4.34 -16.24
CA VAL A 200 -13.56 -3.97 -17.67
C VAL A 200 -14.70 -4.72 -18.36
N ASN A 201 -14.85 -6.01 -18.11
CA ASN A 201 -15.91 -6.81 -18.71
C ASN A 201 -17.31 -6.36 -18.27
N LEU A 202 -17.50 -5.97 -16.99
CA LEU A 202 -18.75 -5.38 -16.51
C LEU A 202 -19.05 -4.04 -17.21
N GLU A 203 -18.03 -3.20 -17.41
CA GLU A 203 -18.19 -1.94 -18.13
C GLU A 203 -18.58 -2.15 -19.61
N LEU A 204 -17.99 -3.17 -20.28
CA LEU A 204 -18.34 -3.56 -21.65
C LEU A 204 -19.78 -4.10 -21.73
N LYS A 205 -20.18 -4.97 -20.79
CA LYS A 205 -21.56 -5.48 -20.69
C LYS A 205 -22.58 -4.38 -20.41
N ALA A 206 -22.16 -3.31 -19.71
CA ALA A 206 -23.00 -2.13 -19.48
C ALA A 206 -23.08 -1.19 -20.71
N GLY A 207 -22.52 -1.58 -21.86
CA GLY A 207 -22.60 -0.84 -23.13
C GLY A 207 -21.54 0.26 -23.29
N LYS A 208 -20.53 0.35 -22.42
CA LYS A 208 -19.42 1.28 -22.63
C LYS A 208 -18.57 0.89 -23.85
N ARG A 209 -18.07 1.90 -24.57
CA ARG A 209 -17.13 1.66 -25.65
C ARG A 209 -15.85 1.04 -25.12
N ARG A 210 -15.26 0.10 -25.83
CA ARG A 210 -14.01 -0.60 -25.46
C ARG A 210 -12.90 0.35 -25.08
N ALA A 211 -12.65 1.39 -25.88
CA ALA A 211 -11.62 2.38 -25.60
C ALA A 211 -11.83 3.08 -24.25
N ASP A 212 -13.09 3.37 -23.86
CA ASP A 212 -13.40 4.06 -22.60
C ASP A 212 -13.25 3.11 -21.41
N ALA A 213 -13.68 1.84 -21.54
CA ALA A 213 -13.48 0.82 -20.50
C ALA A 213 -11.99 0.56 -20.24
N LEU A 214 -11.17 0.49 -21.29
CA LEU A 214 -9.71 0.34 -21.18
C LEU A 214 -9.05 1.59 -20.56
N ARG A 215 -9.48 2.81 -20.92
CA ARG A 215 -8.99 4.03 -20.27
C ARG A 215 -9.32 4.05 -18.77
N ASN A 216 -10.55 3.68 -18.42
CA ASN A 216 -10.96 3.58 -17.02
C ASN A 216 -10.09 2.59 -16.24
N LEU A 217 -9.73 1.46 -16.85
CA LEU A 217 -8.78 0.48 -16.28
C LEU A 217 -7.43 1.13 -15.97
N ALA A 218 -6.86 1.87 -16.92
CA ALA A 218 -5.57 2.54 -16.76
C ALA A 218 -5.61 3.65 -15.68
N GLU A 219 -6.68 4.43 -15.63
CA GLU A 219 -6.87 5.49 -14.63
C GLU A 219 -7.10 4.94 -13.23
N ARG A 220 -7.91 3.89 -13.12
CA ARG A 220 -8.29 3.25 -11.87
C ARG A 220 -7.10 2.56 -11.20
N THR A 221 -6.28 1.85 -11.97
CA THR A 221 -5.08 1.17 -11.46
C THR A 221 -3.91 2.11 -11.25
N SER A 222 -3.75 3.11 -12.13
CA SER A 222 -2.60 4.03 -12.18
C SER A 222 -1.26 3.29 -12.19
N VAL A 223 -1.18 2.16 -12.89
CA VAL A 223 0.06 1.41 -13.17
C VAL A 223 0.56 1.83 -14.54
N ASP A 224 1.79 2.35 -14.62
CA ASP A 224 2.32 2.93 -15.86
C ASP A 224 2.45 1.91 -16.99
N ASP A 225 2.86 0.67 -16.67
CA ASP A 225 2.98 -0.39 -17.66
C ASP A 225 1.61 -0.78 -18.24
N LEU A 226 0.56 -0.82 -17.39
CA LEU A 226 -0.80 -1.05 -17.83
C LEU A 226 -1.37 0.11 -18.67
N ARG A 227 -0.97 1.35 -18.36
CA ARG A 227 -1.35 2.53 -19.15
C ARG A 227 -0.75 2.47 -20.56
N LYS A 228 0.52 2.06 -20.68
CA LYS A 228 1.19 1.85 -21.96
C LYS A 228 0.49 0.75 -22.77
N LEU A 229 0.19 -0.38 -22.13
CA LEU A 229 -0.56 -1.47 -22.76
C LEU A 229 -1.91 -1.01 -23.31
N VAL A 230 -2.70 -0.30 -22.48
CA VAL A 230 -4.00 0.24 -22.88
C VAL A 230 -3.89 1.18 -24.08
N ALA A 231 -2.88 2.06 -24.10
CA ALA A 231 -2.65 2.95 -25.25
C ALA A 231 -2.37 2.16 -26.53
N VAL A 232 -1.53 1.13 -26.46
CA VAL A 232 -1.24 0.24 -27.60
C VAL A 232 -2.47 -0.52 -28.06
N LEU A 233 -3.28 -1.05 -27.13
CA LEU A 233 -4.53 -1.77 -27.46
C LEU A 233 -5.55 -0.85 -28.15
N ILE A 234 -5.72 0.37 -27.66
CA ILE A 234 -6.64 1.36 -28.27
C ILE A 234 -6.16 1.74 -29.68
N GLN A 235 -4.84 1.86 -29.90
CA GLN A 235 -4.28 2.13 -31.22
C GLN A 235 -4.48 0.93 -32.16
N ALA A 236 -4.18 -0.30 -31.69
CA ALA A 236 -4.35 -1.50 -32.48
C ALA A 236 -5.81 -1.72 -32.91
N ASP A 237 -6.75 -1.46 -32.01
CA ASP A 237 -8.20 -1.54 -32.27
C ASP A 237 -8.64 -0.50 -33.31
N ARG A 238 -8.07 0.72 -33.26
CA ARG A 238 -8.42 1.82 -34.16
C ARG A 238 -7.87 1.68 -35.58
N PHE A 239 -6.64 1.14 -35.70
CA PHE A 239 -5.94 1.05 -36.98
C PHE A 239 -6.01 -0.35 -37.61
N GLY A 240 -6.67 -1.33 -36.96
CA GLY A 240 -6.77 -2.71 -37.45
C GLY A 240 -5.42 -3.43 -37.49
N THR A 241 -4.37 -2.87 -36.88
CA THR A 241 -3.10 -3.58 -36.73
C THR A 241 -3.30 -4.74 -35.76
N GLY A 242 -2.79 -5.93 -36.09
CA GLY A 242 -3.05 -7.15 -35.32
C GLY A 242 -2.81 -6.98 -33.82
N VAL A 243 -3.89 -7.02 -33.06
CA VAL A 243 -3.86 -6.90 -31.58
C VAL A 243 -2.90 -7.93 -30.97
N ALA A 244 -2.86 -9.14 -31.52
CA ALA A 244 -1.98 -10.21 -31.06
C ALA A 244 -0.49 -9.82 -31.18
N ALA A 245 -0.07 -9.26 -32.31
CA ALA A 245 1.32 -8.82 -32.50
C ALA A 245 1.71 -7.71 -31.52
N SER A 246 0.80 -6.76 -31.28
CA SER A 246 1.01 -5.65 -30.35
C SER A 246 1.09 -6.17 -28.90
N LEU A 247 0.24 -7.13 -28.51
CA LEU A 247 0.28 -7.77 -27.19
C LEU A 247 1.58 -8.55 -26.99
N ARG A 248 2.02 -9.33 -28.00
CA ARG A 248 3.27 -10.09 -27.94
C ARG A 248 4.48 -9.17 -27.75
N ALA A 249 4.59 -8.11 -28.57
CA ALA A 249 5.67 -7.14 -28.45
C ALA A 249 5.70 -6.50 -27.05
N HIS A 250 4.53 -6.21 -26.47
CA HIS A 250 4.44 -5.64 -25.12
C HIS A 250 4.79 -6.67 -24.02
N ALA A 251 4.40 -7.94 -24.18
CA ALA A 251 4.77 -9.03 -23.27
C ALA A 251 6.29 -9.24 -23.24
N ASP A 252 6.93 -9.28 -24.41
CA ASP A 252 8.39 -9.40 -24.52
C ASP A 252 9.11 -8.20 -23.89
N TYR A 253 8.63 -6.98 -24.14
CA TYR A 253 9.13 -5.78 -23.48
C TYR A 253 9.06 -5.89 -21.94
N MET A 254 7.94 -6.37 -21.39
CA MET A 254 7.76 -6.53 -19.94
C MET A 254 8.72 -7.58 -19.36
N ARG A 255 8.97 -8.67 -20.07
CA ARG A 255 9.94 -9.71 -19.65
C ARG A 255 11.36 -9.16 -19.61
N VAL A 256 11.79 -8.45 -20.67
CA VAL A 256 13.11 -7.81 -20.73
C VAL A 256 13.26 -6.78 -19.60
N GLN A 257 12.24 -5.95 -19.39
CA GLN A 257 12.24 -4.97 -18.31
C GLN A 257 12.33 -5.62 -16.92
N ALA A 258 11.60 -6.71 -16.69
CA ALA A 258 11.65 -7.45 -15.43
C ALA A 258 13.05 -8.01 -15.16
N ARG A 259 13.71 -8.55 -16.20
CA ARG A 259 15.10 -9.04 -16.13
C ARG A 259 16.09 -7.91 -15.84
N GLN A 260 15.99 -6.78 -16.53
CA GLN A 260 16.83 -5.61 -16.30
C GLN A 260 16.71 -5.08 -14.85
N ILE A 261 15.48 -5.01 -14.32
CA ILE A 261 15.24 -4.62 -12.92
C ILE A 261 15.88 -5.62 -11.95
N ALA A 262 15.86 -6.91 -12.25
CA ALA A 262 16.49 -7.93 -11.42
C ALA A 262 18.03 -7.80 -11.45
N GLU A 263 18.61 -7.61 -12.63
CA GLU A 263 20.05 -7.39 -12.83
C GLU A 263 20.53 -6.10 -12.13
N GLU A 264 19.77 -5.00 -12.25
CA GLU A 264 20.06 -3.75 -11.54
C GLU A 264 20.06 -3.93 -10.02
N LYS A 265 19.09 -4.68 -9.49
CA LYS A 265 19.03 -4.97 -8.06
C LYS A 265 20.21 -5.83 -7.62
N ALA A 266 20.59 -6.84 -8.41
CA ALA A 266 21.73 -7.69 -8.13
C ALA A 266 23.05 -6.88 -8.12
N ALA A 267 23.25 -6.00 -9.10
CA ALA A 267 24.41 -5.11 -9.14
C ALA A 267 24.51 -4.18 -7.91
N LYS A 268 23.36 -3.65 -7.46
CA LYS A 268 23.31 -2.82 -6.24
C LYS A 268 23.60 -3.59 -4.95
N LEU A 269 23.48 -4.92 -4.92
CA LEU A 269 23.82 -5.72 -3.75
C LEU A 269 25.32 -5.69 -3.45
N GLY A 270 26.20 -5.74 -4.49
CA GLY A 270 27.63 -5.64 -4.31
C GLY A 270 28.05 -4.38 -3.54
N VAL A 271 27.50 -3.23 -3.94
CA VAL A 271 27.76 -1.95 -3.25
C VAL A 271 27.24 -1.94 -1.81
N LYS A 272 26.07 -2.55 -1.57
CA LYS A 272 25.50 -2.63 -0.22
C LYS A 272 26.30 -3.55 0.73
N LEU A 273 27.00 -4.54 0.20
CA LEU A 273 27.84 -5.42 1.00
C LEU A 273 29.12 -4.75 1.50
N VAL A 274 29.59 -3.69 0.82
CA VAL A 274 30.76 -2.92 1.27
C VAL A 274 30.54 -2.33 2.66
N PHE A 275 29.31 -1.88 2.96
CA PHE A 275 28.99 -1.25 4.25
C PHE A 275 29.19 -2.19 5.46
N PRO A 276 28.62 -3.41 5.50
CA PRO A 276 28.90 -4.36 6.59
C PRO A 276 30.37 -4.77 6.66
N ILE A 277 31.05 -4.95 5.51
CA ILE A 277 32.48 -5.28 5.46
C ILE A 277 33.30 -4.18 6.14
N PHE A 278 33.05 -2.93 5.78
CA PHE A 278 33.77 -1.79 6.35
C PHE A 278 33.52 -1.66 7.86
N PHE A 279 32.26 -1.76 8.32
CA PHE A 279 31.91 -1.53 9.72
C PHE A 279 32.17 -2.74 10.64
N CYS A 280 32.20 -3.96 10.13
CA CYS A 280 32.41 -5.15 10.95
C CYS A 280 33.85 -5.68 10.85
N ILE A 281 34.39 -5.79 9.62
CA ILE A 281 35.68 -6.42 9.40
C ILE A 281 36.85 -5.48 9.74
N LEU A 282 36.73 -4.19 9.34
CA LEU A 282 37.82 -3.24 9.56
C LEU A 282 38.08 -2.98 11.08
N PRO A 283 37.07 -2.77 11.95
CA PRO A 283 37.35 -2.64 13.39
C PRO A 283 37.92 -3.92 14.01
N SER A 284 37.43 -5.09 13.62
CA SER A 284 37.94 -6.35 14.16
C SER A 284 39.42 -6.60 13.78
N LEU A 285 39.76 -6.30 12.53
CA LEU A 285 41.12 -6.37 12.05
C LEU A 285 42.03 -5.38 12.80
N PHE A 286 41.53 -4.18 13.05
CA PHE A 286 42.25 -3.17 13.81
C PHE A 286 42.53 -3.60 15.25
N VAL A 287 41.58 -4.21 15.94
CA VAL A 287 41.75 -4.76 17.30
C VAL A 287 42.80 -5.87 17.32
N VAL A 288 42.80 -6.77 16.34
CA VAL A 288 43.77 -7.88 16.26
C VAL A 288 45.17 -7.39 15.94
N THR A 289 45.35 -6.39 15.09
CA THR A 289 46.65 -5.89 14.66
C THR A 289 47.25 -4.88 15.65
N VAL A 290 46.44 -3.93 16.12
CA VAL A 290 46.94 -2.85 17.01
C VAL A 290 46.89 -3.28 18.47
N GLY A 291 45.98 -4.18 18.86
CA GLY A 291 45.82 -4.64 20.23
C GLY A 291 47.11 -5.14 20.88
N PRO A 292 47.90 -6.05 20.28
CA PRO A 292 49.16 -6.51 20.83
C PRO A 292 50.17 -5.39 21.03
N ILE A 293 50.21 -4.43 20.11
CA ILE A 293 51.12 -3.29 20.17
C ILE A 293 50.78 -2.38 21.36
N VAL A 294 49.48 -2.06 21.52
CA VAL A 294 48.97 -1.24 22.64
C VAL A 294 49.25 -1.91 23.99
N VAL A 295 49.05 -3.22 24.09
CA VAL A 295 49.37 -4.00 25.31
C VAL A 295 50.86 -3.99 25.64
N ARG A 296 51.74 -4.07 24.66
CA ARG A 296 53.22 -3.98 24.88
C ARG A 296 53.58 -2.58 25.35
N ILE A 297 53.10 -1.53 24.70
CA ILE A 297 53.33 -0.13 25.10
C ILE A 297 52.88 0.09 26.54
N MET A 298 51.72 -0.37 26.91
CA MET A 298 51.20 -0.23 28.27
C MET A 298 52.03 -1.00 29.30
N ARG A 299 52.51 -2.16 28.99
CA ARG A 299 53.29 -2.99 29.92
C ARG A 299 54.76 -2.58 30.05
N GLU A 300 55.38 -2.08 29.00
CA GLU A 300 56.83 -1.81 28.96
C GLU A 300 57.14 -0.32 29.16
N LEU A 301 56.38 0.60 28.54
CA LEU A 301 56.66 2.02 28.56
C LEU A 301 56.07 2.77 29.76
N LEU A 302 54.87 2.44 30.19
CA LEU A 302 54.21 3.11 31.31
C LEU A 302 54.97 2.93 32.66
N PRO A 303 55.48 1.75 33.05
CA PRO A 303 56.22 1.64 34.28
C PRO A 303 57.60 2.32 34.20
N MET A 304 58.24 2.47 33.02
CA MET A 304 59.47 3.23 32.88
C MET A 304 59.29 4.70 33.06
N MET A 305 58.16 5.27 32.63
CA MET A 305 57.82 6.69 32.82
C MET A 305 57.43 7.01 34.25
N ASN A 306 56.93 6.05 35.02
CA ASN A 306 56.50 6.28 36.41
C ASN A 306 57.66 6.09 37.41
N ASN A 307 58.82 5.59 36.97
CA ASN A 307 60.02 5.39 37.73
C ASN A 307 61.11 6.45 37.45
N MET A 308 60.86 7.44 36.59
CA MET A 308 61.64 8.68 36.43
C MET A 308 61.05 9.82 37.23
#